data_a667504d4b693bde9e4eeb88dde525ed
#
_entry.id   a667504d4b693bde9e4eeb88dde525ed
#
_cell.length_a   1.000
_cell.length_b   1.000
_cell.length_c   1.000
_cell.angle_alpha   90.00
_cell.angle_beta   90.00
_cell.angle_gamma   90.00
#
_symmetry.space_group_name_H-M   'P 1'
#
loop_
_entity.id
_entity.type
_entity.pdbx_description
1 polymer ?
#
loop_
_entity_poly.entity_id
_entity_poly.type
_entity_poly.pdbx_seq_one_letter_code
_entity_poly.pdbx_strand_id
1 'polypeptide(L)'
;RFTVDKIVNLRDEDLLGEDWSGHDLGEICNKIGNLVVTDLPKRYNSVLEKYDYYRHSKSEYVKNVFSSPTFSYESWKERNSHLQNVLAKFFNKPKNNVEND
;
A
#
# COMPACT_ATOMS: atom_id res chain seq x y z
N ARG A 1 1.10 18.02 5.68
CA ARG A 1 0.28 17.16 6.50
C ARG A 1 0.09 15.81 5.83
N PHE A 2 0.35 14.75 6.57
CA PHE A 2 0.30 13.40 6.01
C PHE A 2 -0.87 12.61 6.57
N THR A 3 -1.37 11.70 5.77
CA THR A 3 -2.43 10.78 6.19
C THR A 3 -2.05 9.37 5.76
N VAL A 4 -2.61 8.38 6.45
CA VAL A 4 -2.51 7.00 6.02
C VAL A 4 -3.73 6.72 5.16
N ASP A 5 -3.48 6.28 3.92
CA ASP A 5 -4.54 5.99 2.96
C ASP A 5 -4.51 4.52 2.60
N LYS A 6 -5.66 3.99 2.22
CA LYS A 6 -5.77 2.63 1.71
C LYS A 6 -5.74 2.69 0.19
N ILE A 7 -4.85 1.90 -0.41
CA ILE A 7 -4.70 1.89 -1.86
C ILE A 7 -5.98 1.37 -2.51
N VAL A 8 -6.50 0.23 -2.04
CA VAL A 8 -7.81 -0.29 -2.46
C VAL A 8 -8.74 -0.35 -1.27
N ASN A 9 -10.03 -0.11 -1.51
CA ASN A 9 -11.08 -0.15 -0.50
C ASN A 9 -12.17 -1.13 -0.93
N LEU A 10 -13.00 -1.55 0.02
CA LEU A 10 -14.13 -2.44 -0.27
C LEU A 10 -15.03 -1.90 -1.36
N ARG A 11 -15.28 -0.60 -1.36
CA ARG A 11 -16.14 0.04 -2.36
C ARG A 11 -15.57 0.00 -3.78
N ASP A 12 -14.29 -0.34 -3.92
CA ASP A 12 -13.63 -0.38 -5.21
C ASP A 12 -13.68 -1.77 -5.86
N GLU A 13 -14.33 -2.72 -5.20
CA GLU A 13 -14.34 -4.14 -5.62
C GLU A 13 -14.71 -4.32 -7.09
N ASP A 14 -15.74 -3.62 -7.55
CA ASP A 14 -16.20 -3.75 -8.93
C ASP A 14 -15.25 -3.13 -9.95
N LEU A 15 -14.30 -2.33 -9.50
CA LEU A 15 -13.35 -1.63 -10.35
C LEU A 15 -11.99 -2.31 -10.39
N LEU A 16 -11.81 -3.36 -9.61
CA LEU A 16 -10.56 -4.10 -9.57
C LEU A 16 -10.53 -5.16 -10.67
N GLY A 17 -9.32 -5.51 -11.11
CA GLY A 17 -9.14 -6.51 -12.14
C GLY A 17 -9.52 -7.91 -11.66
N GLU A 18 -9.64 -8.85 -12.61
CA GLU A 18 -9.99 -10.22 -12.33
C GLU A 18 -9.01 -10.93 -11.41
N ASP A 19 -7.76 -10.48 -11.39
CA ASP A 19 -6.74 -11.03 -10.50
C ASP A 19 -7.09 -10.88 -9.01
N TRP A 20 -8.01 -9.97 -8.68
CA TRP A 20 -8.48 -9.80 -7.31
C TRP A 20 -9.63 -10.75 -6.96
N SER A 21 -10.22 -11.38 -7.98
CA SER A 21 -11.35 -12.28 -7.79
C SER A 21 -10.98 -13.47 -6.90
N GLY A 22 -11.87 -13.83 -6.00
CA GLY A 22 -11.64 -14.96 -5.10
C GLY A 22 -10.81 -14.63 -3.87
N HIS A 23 -10.32 -13.40 -3.75
CA HIS A 23 -9.57 -12.95 -2.58
C HIS A 23 -10.46 -12.14 -1.65
N ASP A 24 -10.22 -12.26 -0.35
CA ASP A 24 -11.00 -11.53 0.66
C ASP A 24 -10.50 -10.09 0.76
N LEU A 25 -11.15 -9.19 0.05
CA LEU A 25 -10.78 -7.80 0.02
C LEU A 25 -10.89 -7.13 1.39
N GLY A 26 -11.86 -7.57 2.20
CA GLY A 26 -12.02 -7.06 3.55
C GLY A 26 -10.80 -7.33 4.43
N GLU A 27 -10.20 -8.49 4.25
CA GLU A 27 -8.97 -8.84 4.96
C GLU A 27 -7.77 -8.07 4.39
N ILE A 28 -7.67 -8.01 3.07
CA ILE A 28 -6.56 -7.37 2.38
C ILE A 28 -6.47 -5.88 2.68
N CYS A 29 -7.62 -5.20 2.75
CA CYS A 29 -7.67 -3.74 2.94
C CYS A 29 -6.94 -3.27 4.19
N ASN A 30 -6.86 -4.09 5.22
CA ASN A 30 -6.26 -3.73 6.50
C ASN A 30 -4.80 -4.17 6.63
N LYS A 31 -4.26 -4.84 5.61
CA LYS A 31 -2.87 -5.29 5.63
C LYS A 31 -1.94 -4.14 5.24
N ILE A 32 -0.72 -4.18 5.77
CA ILE A 32 0.26 -3.11 5.56
C ILE A 32 0.56 -2.86 4.08
N GLY A 33 0.52 -3.90 3.26
CA GLY A 33 0.76 -3.76 1.82
C GLY A 33 -0.28 -2.91 1.11
N ASN A 34 -1.42 -2.67 1.74
CA ASN A 34 -2.49 -1.82 1.20
C ASN A 34 -2.48 -0.42 1.80
N LEU A 35 -1.55 -0.10 2.67
CA LEU A 35 -1.49 1.20 3.33
C LEU A 35 -0.35 2.03 2.75
N VAL A 36 -0.60 3.32 2.60
CA VAL A 36 0.41 4.25 2.13
C VAL A 36 0.28 5.56 2.89
N VAL A 37 1.41 6.13 3.29
CA VAL A 37 1.43 7.47 3.90
C VAL A 37 1.55 8.47 2.76
N THR A 38 0.60 9.38 2.68
CA THR A 38 0.54 10.30 1.57
C THR A 38 0.12 11.70 2.03
N ASP A 39 0.52 12.69 1.24
CA ASP A 39 0.08 14.07 1.37
C ASP A 39 -1.06 14.40 0.41
N LEU A 40 -1.60 13.39 -0.24
CA LEU A 40 -2.65 13.57 -1.24
C LEU A 40 -4.00 13.89 -0.60
N PRO A 41 -4.95 14.43 -1.37
CA PRO A 41 -6.29 14.71 -0.86
C PRO A 41 -6.97 13.46 -0.34
N LYS A 42 -7.79 13.62 0.68
CA LYS A 42 -8.51 12.50 1.29
C LYS A 42 -9.73 12.04 0.50
N ARG A 43 -10.22 12.89 -0.39
CA ARG A 43 -11.45 12.62 -1.12
C ARG A 43 -11.19 12.54 -2.61
N TYR A 44 -11.74 11.51 -3.21
CA TYR A 44 -11.63 11.25 -4.62
C TYR A 44 -13.02 10.96 -5.17
N ASN A 45 -13.30 11.41 -6.37
CA ASN A 45 -14.57 11.14 -7.03
C ASN A 45 -14.63 9.71 -7.60
N SER A 46 -13.46 9.14 -7.86
CA SER A 46 -13.35 7.78 -8.38
C SER A 46 -12.01 7.17 -8.00
N VAL A 47 -11.91 5.84 -8.08
CA VAL A 47 -10.65 5.15 -7.84
C VAL A 47 -9.59 5.52 -8.88
N LEU A 48 -10.02 5.79 -10.11
CA LEU A 48 -9.10 6.19 -11.17
C LEU A 48 -8.47 7.55 -10.87
N GLU A 49 -9.26 8.49 -10.34
CA GLU A 49 -8.75 9.78 -9.91
C GLU A 49 -7.71 9.64 -8.81
N LYS A 50 -7.99 8.78 -7.84
CA LYS A 50 -7.05 8.48 -6.75
C LYS A 50 -5.74 7.93 -7.28
N TYR A 51 -5.81 6.99 -8.21
CA TYR A 51 -4.63 6.38 -8.81
C TYR A 51 -3.81 7.41 -9.58
N ASP A 52 -4.48 8.33 -10.25
CA ASP A 52 -3.83 9.41 -10.95
C ASP A 52 -3.06 10.33 -9.99
N TYR A 53 -3.65 10.63 -8.85
CA TYR A 53 -2.97 11.41 -7.81
C TYR A 53 -1.72 10.70 -7.32
N TYR A 54 -1.77 9.40 -7.08
CA TYR A 54 -0.61 8.66 -6.64
C TYR A 54 0.54 8.76 -7.66
N ARG A 55 0.24 8.65 -8.92
CA ARG A 55 1.26 8.75 -9.98
C ARG A 55 1.91 10.12 -10.03
N HIS A 56 1.19 11.14 -9.64
CA HIS A 56 1.66 12.53 -9.66
C HIS A 56 2.13 13.05 -8.31
N SER A 57 2.22 12.20 -7.32
CA SER A 57 2.71 12.59 -6.01
C SER A 57 4.16 13.07 -6.10
N LYS A 58 4.53 13.99 -5.23
CA LYS A 58 5.91 14.44 -5.11
C LYS A 58 6.79 13.40 -4.42
N SER A 59 6.18 12.47 -3.69
CA SER A 59 6.90 11.40 -3.00
C SER A 59 7.18 10.24 -3.95
N GLU A 60 8.44 9.92 -4.14
CA GLU A 60 8.82 8.74 -4.93
C GLU A 60 8.24 7.47 -4.35
N TYR A 61 8.13 7.40 -3.03
CA TYR A 61 7.55 6.26 -2.34
C TYR A 61 6.09 6.04 -2.76
N VAL A 62 5.32 7.12 -2.84
CA VAL A 62 3.91 7.05 -3.26
C VAL A 62 3.80 6.74 -4.75
N LYS A 63 4.62 7.37 -5.59
CA LYS A 63 4.64 7.10 -7.03
C LYS A 63 4.91 5.63 -7.31
N ASN A 64 5.81 5.02 -6.55
CA ASN A 64 6.23 3.64 -6.78
C ASN A 64 5.14 2.62 -6.46
N VAL A 65 4.06 3.02 -5.78
CA VAL A 65 2.90 2.16 -5.60
C VAL A 65 2.34 1.75 -6.97
N PHE A 66 2.45 2.62 -7.96
CA PHE A 66 1.97 2.36 -9.31
C PHE A 66 3.10 2.39 -10.32
N SER A 67 3.99 1.41 -10.22
CA SER A 67 5.01 1.18 -11.23
C SER A 67 4.38 0.66 -12.54
N SER A 68 3.16 0.11 -12.45
CA SER A 68 2.36 -0.29 -13.61
C SER A 68 1.05 0.52 -13.61
N PRO A 69 0.27 0.47 -14.71
CA PRO A 69 -0.96 1.27 -14.82
C PRO A 69 -2.00 1.02 -13.74
N THR A 70 -1.99 -0.17 -13.15
CA THR A 70 -2.97 -0.54 -12.12
C THR A 70 -2.27 -1.22 -10.96
N PHE A 71 -2.91 -1.16 -9.79
CA PHE A 71 -2.43 -1.87 -8.61
C PHE A 71 -3.02 -3.27 -8.64
N SER A 72 -2.21 -4.26 -9.02
CA SER A 72 -2.65 -5.65 -9.13
C SER A 72 -2.58 -6.37 -7.80
N TYR A 73 -3.27 -7.51 -7.71
CA TYR A 73 -3.18 -8.38 -6.55
C TYR A 73 -1.72 -8.82 -6.29
N GLU A 74 -0.99 -9.16 -7.35
CA GLU A 74 0.42 -9.54 -7.20
C GLU A 74 1.28 -8.38 -6.69
N SER A 75 1.03 -7.17 -7.18
CA SER A 75 1.73 -5.98 -6.69
C SER A 75 1.47 -5.77 -5.20
N TRP A 76 0.20 -5.94 -4.78
CA TRP A 76 -0.15 -5.86 -3.37
C TRP A 76 0.59 -6.92 -2.56
N LYS A 77 0.58 -8.15 -3.02
CA LYS A 77 1.18 -9.28 -2.32
C LYS A 77 2.68 -9.09 -2.12
N GLU A 78 3.38 -8.68 -3.16
CA GLU A 78 4.82 -8.41 -3.09
C GLU A 78 5.12 -7.27 -2.13
N ARG A 79 4.35 -6.19 -2.22
CA ARG A 79 4.51 -5.04 -1.33
C ARG A 79 4.25 -5.43 0.11
N ASN A 80 3.19 -6.21 0.36
CA ASN A 80 2.83 -6.66 1.70
C ASN A 80 3.94 -7.51 2.31
N SER A 81 4.48 -8.46 1.56
CA SER A 81 5.58 -9.30 2.01
C SER A 81 6.83 -8.49 2.31
N HIS A 82 7.16 -7.57 1.42
CA HIS A 82 8.33 -6.71 1.61
C HIS A 82 8.23 -5.86 2.88
N LEU A 83 7.08 -5.21 3.07
CA LEU A 83 6.88 -4.35 4.25
C LEU A 83 6.85 -5.15 5.54
N GLN A 84 6.26 -6.35 5.52
CA GLN A 84 6.28 -7.23 6.68
C GLN A 84 7.71 -7.63 7.03
N ASN A 85 8.53 -7.92 6.04
CA ASN A 85 9.94 -8.27 6.28
C ASN A 85 10.73 -7.11 6.86
N VAL A 86 10.50 -5.90 6.34
CA VAL A 86 11.14 -4.69 6.87
C VAL A 86 10.77 -4.48 8.32
N LEU A 87 9.48 -4.59 8.65
CA LEU A 87 9.01 -4.44 10.03
C LEU A 87 9.56 -5.53 10.94
N ALA A 88 9.61 -6.77 10.47
CA ALA A 88 10.16 -7.87 11.26
C ALA A 88 11.62 -7.63 11.61
N LYS A 89 12.41 -7.15 10.66
CA LYS A 89 13.81 -6.81 10.90
C LYS A 89 13.94 -5.69 11.91
N PHE A 90 13.07 -4.70 11.83
CA PHE A 90 13.09 -3.55 12.73
C PHE A 90 12.75 -3.97 14.17
N PHE A 91 11.66 -4.72 14.34
CA PHE A 91 11.18 -5.09 15.66
C PHE A 91 11.92 -6.27 16.28
N ASN A 92 12.53 -7.12 15.45
CA ASN A 92 13.27 -8.29 15.93
C ASN A 92 14.77 -8.06 15.98
N LYS A 93 15.20 -6.80 15.90
CA LYS A 93 16.60 -6.47 16.00
C LYS A 93 17.14 -6.93 17.37
N PRO A 94 18.23 -7.70 17.41
CA PRO A 94 18.77 -8.20 18.67
C PRO A 94 19.14 -7.05 19.59
N LYS A 95 18.77 -7.17 20.85
CA LYS A 95 19.10 -6.15 21.86
C LYS A 95 20.60 -6.04 22.11
N ASN A 96 21.31 -7.14 21.98
CA ASN A 96 22.76 -7.13 22.18
C ASN A 96 23.48 -6.26 21.17
N ASN A 97 22.86 -5.98 20.03
CA ASN A 97 23.43 -5.03 19.08
C ASN A 97 23.45 -3.61 19.67
N VAL A 98 22.47 -3.31 20.49
CA VAL A 98 22.41 -2.03 21.19
C VAL A 98 23.39 -2.01 22.34
N GLU A 99 23.47 -3.12 23.08
CA GLU A 99 24.32 -3.24 24.24
C GLU A 99 25.80 -3.26 23.94
N ASN A 100 26.14 -3.66 22.72
CA ASN A 100 27.53 -3.69 22.29
C ASN A 100 28.07 -2.34 21.85
N ASP A 101 27.24 -1.35 21.90
CA ASP A 101 27.62 0.02 21.50
C ASP A 101 28.39 0.75 22.60
#